data_9fabd14d773f33e7b898ba580ffb1ffd
#
_entry.id   9fabd14d773f33e7b898ba580ffb1ffd
#
_cell.length_a   1.000
_cell.length_b   1.000
_cell.length_c   1.000
_cell.angle_alpha   90.00
_cell.angle_beta   90.00
_cell.angle_gamma   90.00
#
_symmetry.space_group_name_H-M   'P 1'
#
loop_
_entity.id
_entity.type
_entity.pdbx_description
1 polymer ?
#
loop_
_entity_poly.entity_id
_entity_poly.type
_entity_poly.pdbx_seq_one_letter_code
_entity_poly.pdbx_strand_id
1 'polypeptide(L)'
;MKKAIAVTLAAVAACATMGMAACGKDDTLIVYTEAGFAPFEYYSKGKIVGVDVDIMNLVGEKLGKKVQFEDVGFDTIVDTVAAGKLCNVGAAGISVTDARKEKVDFSNEYYTAALYVIYEADDASIYESTTTDNVPGVYWDSLAGNMIGVQNGTTADLFLGDELAEGGTIYGTNAKKAGYKDLATAVADIGLNSDVLIIDELPAKKLIEGKSNLTCAPLYYKGGEGEADEAAIDTYAICVTKGQTELLNAINEVLAELGKDGIQALVDKHLGL
;
A
#
# COMPACT_ATOMS: atom_id res chain seq x y z
N MET A 1 -76.72 49.51 28.22
CA MET A 1 -76.38 49.67 26.81
C MET A 1 -74.97 50.31 26.73
N LYS A 2 -73.94 49.58 26.69
CA LYS A 2 -72.59 50.07 26.29
C LYS A 2 -71.84 48.88 25.75
N LYS A 3 -71.58 48.90 24.47
CA LYS A 3 -70.81 47.88 23.74
C LYS A 3 -69.32 48.14 24.02
N ALA A 4 -68.61 47.19 24.58
CA ALA A 4 -67.16 47.20 24.65
C ALA A 4 -66.62 46.44 23.46
N ILE A 5 -65.79 47.12 22.66
CA ILE A 5 -65.06 46.57 21.51
C ILE A 5 -63.72 46.03 22.08
N ALA A 6 -63.55 44.73 22.02
CA ALA A 6 -62.25 44.10 22.33
C ALA A 6 -61.42 44.07 21.07
N VAL A 7 -60.31 44.79 21.10
CA VAL A 7 -59.25 44.71 20.07
C VAL A 7 -58.31 43.57 20.44
N THR A 8 -58.38 42.51 19.69
CA THR A 8 -57.44 41.37 19.85
C THR A 8 -56.17 41.68 19.03
N LEU A 9 -55.08 41.93 19.71
CA LEU A 9 -53.73 42.00 19.11
C LEU A 9 -53.25 40.55 18.85
N ALA A 10 -53.21 40.16 17.60
CA ALA A 10 -52.55 38.90 17.20
C ALA A 10 -51.05 39.14 17.10
N ALA A 11 -50.27 38.72 18.09
CA ALA A 11 -48.82 38.62 18.01
C ALA A 11 -48.46 37.42 17.18
N VAL A 12 -48.03 37.62 15.96
CA VAL A 12 -47.38 36.59 15.11
C VAL A 12 -45.97 36.37 15.64
N ALA A 13 -45.80 35.39 16.50
CA ALA A 13 -44.47 34.88 16.84
C ALA A 13 -43.95 34.03 15.66
N ALA A 14 -43.14 34.62 14.82
CA ALA A 14 -42.32 33.88 13.84
C ALA A 14 -41.24 33.12 14.59
N CYS A 15 -41.54 31.89 14.99
CA CYS A 15 -40.51 30.92 15.40
C CYS A 15 -39.72 30.55 14.16
N ALA A 16 -38.59 31.25 13.93
CA ALA A 16 -37.53 30.77 13.08
C ALA A 16 -36.96 29.52 13.74
N THR A 17 -37.52 28.36 13.45
CA THR A 17 -36.85 27.09 13.69
C THR A 17 -35.66 27.03 12.77
N MET A 18 -34.51 27.50 13.24
CA MET A 18 -33.24 27.05 12.73
C MET A 18 -33.22 25.53 12.93
N GLY A 19 -33.63 24.82 11.90
CA GLY A 19 -33.34 23.39 11.78
C GLY A 19 -31.83 23.25 11.75
N MET A 20 -31.26 23.01 12.94
CA MET A 20 -29.98 22.34 13.01
C MET A 20 -30.23 20.94 12.45
N ALA A 21 -30.07 20.79 11.13
CA ALA A 21 -29.76 19.51 10.55
C ALA A 21 -28.43 19.10 11.18
N ALA A 22 -28.50 18.41 12.32
CA ALA A 22 -27.41 17.56 12.76
C ALA A 22 -27.34 16.41 11.74
N CYS A 23 -26.76 16.69 10.55
CA CYS A 23 -26.10 15.65 9.80
C CYS A 23 -25.00 15.17 10.75
N GLY A 24 -25.19 14.03 11.35
CA GLY A 24 -24.11 13.24 11.92
C GLY A 24 -23.19 12.92 10.74
N LYS A 25 -22.27 13.85 10.43
CA LYS A 25 -21.10 13.52 9.62
C LYS A 25 -20.39 12.46 10.45
N ASP A 26 -20.21 11.31 9.87
CA ASP A 26 -19.32 10.30 10.43
C ASP A 26 -17.96 10.97 10.56
N ASP A 27 -17.61 11.39 11.79
CA ASP A 27 -16.40 12.20 12.04
C ASP A 27 -15.12 11.38 11.94
N THR A 28 -15.25 10.09 11.57
CA THR A 28 -14.14 9.15 11.49
C THR A 28 -13.94 8.66 10.06
N LEU A 29 -12.73 8.80 9.57
CA LEU A 29 -12.26 8.21 8.33
C LEU A 29 -11.61 6.86 8.64
N ILE A 30 -12.23 5.77 8.22
CA ILE A 30 -11.69 4.41 8.39
C ILE A 30 -10.78 4.11 7.21
N VAL A 31 -9.53 3.76 7.51
CA VAL A 31 -8.47 3.43 6.56
C VAL A 31 -8.07 1.98 6.76
N TYR A 32 -8.17 1.17 5.72
CA TYR A 32 -7.64 -0.19 5.72
C TYR A 32 -6.17 -0.19 5.32
N THR A 33 -5.39 -0.93 6.10
CA THR A 33 -3.94 -1.07 5.93
C THR A 33 -3.52 -2.51 6.26
N GLU A 34 -2.27 -2.88 5.95
CA GLU A 34 -1.67 -4.16 6.36
C GLU A 34 -0.38 -3.86 7.13
N ALA A 35 -0.43 -3.93 8.47
CA ALA A 35 0.60 -3.38 9.36
C ALA A 35 1.83 -4.29 9.53
N GLY A 36 2.31 -4.86 8.43
CA GLY A 36 3.52 -5.68 8.33
C GLY A 36 4.57 -5.16 7.34
N PHE A 37 4.36 -3.94 6.76
CA PHE A 37 5.10 -3.42 5.61
C PHE A 37 5.93 -2.17 5.94
N ALA A 38 6.85 -2.27 6.92
CA ALA A 38 7.70 -1.15 7.32
C ALA A 38 8.62 -0.69 6.16
N PRO A 39 8.82 0.63 5.96
CA PRO A 39 8.46 1.76 6.83
C PRO A 39 7.07 2.37 6.54
N PHE A 40 6.26 1.81 5.62
CA PHE A 40 5.02 2.41 5.15
C PHE A 40 3.88 2.24 6.15
N GLU A 41 3.64 1.03 6.64
CA GLU A 41 2.68 0.72 7.70
C GLU A 41 3.18 -0.47 8.53
N TYR A 42 3.28 -0.26 9.84
CA TYR A 42 3.79 -1.30 10.75
C TYR A 42 3.40 -1.02 12.20
N TYR A 43 3.49 -2.05 13.03
CA TYR A 43 3.27 -1.90 14.46
C TYR A 43 4.51 -1.37 15.18
N SER A 44 4.34 -0.26 15.91
CA SER A 44 5.33 0.26 16.88
C SER A 44 4.64 0.52 18.21
N LYS A 45 5.12 -0.13 19.28
CA LYS A 45 4.57 0.03 20.64
C LYS A 45 3.05 -0.17 20.73
N GLY A 46 2.53 -1.12 19.95
CA GLY A 46 1.10 -1.46 19.92
C GLY A 46 0.21 -0.49 19.12
N LYS A 47 0.81 0.40 18.32
CA LYS A 47 0.11 1.30 17.42
C LYS A 47 0.56 1.08 15.99
N ILE A 48 -0.35 1.25 15.04
CA ILE A 48 -0.01 1.30 13.63
C ILE A 48 0.61 2.65 13.34
N VAL A 49 1.78 2.66 12.74
CA VAL A 49 2.57 3.84 12.35
C VAL A 49 3.20 3.59 10.98
N GLY A 50 3.70 4.65 10.33
CA GLY A 50 4.37 4.54 9.03
C GLY A 50 4.09 5.73 8.13
N VAL A 51 4.67 5.71 6.94
CA VAL A 51 4.51 6.76 5.94
C VAL A 51 3.04 6.94 5.55
N ASP A 52 2.35 5.85 5.24
CA ASP A 52 0.93 5.86 4.83
C ASP A 52 0.04 6.35 5.97
N VAL A 53 0.38 5.98 7.21
CA VAL A 53 -0.31 6.44 8.41
C VAL A 53 -0.14 7.96 8.59
N ASP A 54 1.07 8.48 8.41
CA ASP A 54 1.34 9.91 8.52
C ASP A 54 0.61 10.71 7.42
N ILE A 55 0.64 10.23 6.17
CA ILE A 55 -0.09 10.85 5.05
C ILE A 55 -1.59 10.91 5.36
N MET A 56 -2.19 9.79 5.78
CA MET A 56 -3.62 9.75 6.05
C MET A 56 -4.04 10.57 7.28
N ASN A 57 -3.17 10.72 8.28
CA ASN A 57 -3.41 11.64 9.40
C ASN A 57 -3.46 13.10 8.92
N LEU A 58 -2.54 13.52 8.03
CA LEU A 58 -2.58 14.86 7.41
C LEU A 58 -3.87 15.06 6.60
N VAL A 59 -4.32 14.04 5.87
CA VAL A 59 -5.62 14.07 5.16
C VAL A 59 -6.77 14.23 6.15
N GLY A 60 -6.75 13.50 7.26
CA GLY A 60 -7.75 13.65 8.33
C GLY A 60 -7.79 15.05 8.90
N GLU A 61 -6.63 15.64 9.22
CA GLU A 61 -6.52 17.03 9.69
C GLU A 61 -7.11 18.02 8.67
N LYS A 62 -6.78 17.86 7.39
CA LYS A 62 -7.30 18.70 6.29
C LYS A 62 -8.82 18.62 6.16
N LEU A 63 -9.40 17.45 6.35
CA LEU A 63 -10.85 17.21 6.27
C LEU A 63 -11.59 17.48 7.60
N GLY A 64 -10.87 17.77 8.70
CA GLY A 64 -11.44 17.90 10.04
C GLY A 64 -12.04 16.58 10.55
N LYS A 65 -11.47 15.44 10.17
CA LYS A 65 -11.92 14.09 10.54
C LYS A 65 -10.87 13.38 11.40
N LYS A 66 -11.32 12.51 12.30
CA LYS A 66 -10.45 11.53 12.95
C LYS A 66 -10.12 10.43 11.96
N VAL A 67 -8.90 9.89 12.04
CA VAL A 67 -8.49 8.74 11.23
C VAL A 67 -8.40 7.52 12.14
N GLN A 68 -8.96 6.42 11.69
CA GLN A 68 -8.87 5.11 12.34
C GLN A 68 -8.33 4.11 11.34
N PHE A 69 -7.23 3.46 11.71
CA PHE A 69 -6.60 2.42 10.90
C PHE A 69 -7.07 1.05 11.36
N GLU A 70 -7.44 0.22 10.39
CA GLU A 70 -7.81 -1.18 10.59
C GLU A 70 -6.79 -2.07 9.86
N ASP A 71 -6.13 -2.94 10.62
CA ASP A 71 -5.18 -3.92 10.11
C ASP A 71 -5.93 -5.13 9.54
N VAL A 72 -5.79 -5.34 8.24
CA VAL A 72 -6.49 -6.40 7.50
C VAL A 72 -5.54 -7.10 6.52
N GLY A 73 -5.92 -8.27 6.02
CA GLY A 73 -5.11 -8.94 4.97
C GLY A 73 -5.05 -8.09 3.70
N PHE A 74 -3.83 -7.91 3.16
CA PHE A 74 -3.57 -7.08 1.98
C PHE A 74 -4.49 -7.42 0.80
N ASP A 75 -4.67 -8.71 0.53
CA ASP A 75 -5.50 -9.24 -0.55
C ASP A 75 -6.99 -8.85 -0.48
N THR A 76 -7.44 -8.35 0.68
CA THR A 76 -8.84 -7.94 0.89
C THR A 76 -9.07 -6.44 0.77
N ILE A 77 -8.01 -5.61 0.79
CA ILE A 77 -8.11 -4.15 0.90
C ILE A 77 -8.87 -3.56 -0.30
N VAL A 78 -8.39 -3.80 -1.52
CA VAL A 78 -8.96 -3.18 -2.74
C VAL A 78 -10.43 -3.55 -2.92
N ASP A 79 -10.80 -4.81 -2.72
CA ASP A 79 -12.18 -5.26 -2.88
C ASP A 79 -13.11 -4.70 -1.79
N THR A 80 -12.61 -4.52 -0.57
CA THR A 80 -13.38 -3.92 0.51
C THR A 80 -13.59 -2.42 0.29
N VAL A 81 -12.56 -1.71 -0.16
CA VAL A 81 -12.64 -0.28 -0.55
C VAL A 81 -13.59 -0.11 -1.72
N ALA A 82 -13.52 -0.99 -2.73
CA ALA A 82 -14.45 -0.95 -3.86
C ALA A 82 -15.91 -1.11 -3.43
N ALA A 83 -16.18 -1.95 -2.44
CA ALA A 83 -17.53 -2.12 -1.89
C ALA A 83 -18.04 -0.90 -1.12
N GLY A 84 -17.17 -0.06 -0.54
CA GLY A 84 -17.48 1.21 0.11
C GLY A 84 -18.41 1.12 1.33
N LYS A 85 -18.50 -0.06 1.97
CA LYS A 85 -19.42 -0.30 3.08
C LYS A 85 -18.76 -0.24 4.46
N LEU A 86 -17.52 -0.71 4.55
CA LEU A 86 -16.77 -0.80 5.81
C LEU A 86 -15.70 0.26 5.90
N CYS A 87 -15.05 0.56 4.80
CA CYS A 87 -14.07 1.65 4.66
C CYS A 87 -14.20 2.27 3.28
N ASN A 88 -13.62 3.46 3.11
CA ASN A 88 -13.57 4.17 1.83
C ASN A 88 -12.15 4.39 1.34
N VAL A 89 -11.14 4.00 2.12
CA VAL A 89 -9.72 4.24 1.84
C VAL A 89 -8.90 3.00 2.12
N GLY A 90 -7.99 2.69 1.21
CA GLY A 90 -6.89 1.75 1.41
C GLY A 90 -5.55 2.49 1.29
N ALA A 91 -4.72 2.39 2.32
CA ALA A 91 -3.37 2.94 2.38
C ALA A 91 -2.46 1.86 2.96
N ALA A 92 -1.69 1.20 2.09
CA ALA A 92 -0.90 0.01 2.40
C ALA A 92 0.16 -0.26 1.31
N GLY A 93 0.91 0.76 0.88
CA GLY A 93 1.85 0.63 -0.24
C GLY A 93 1.19 0.05 -1.51
N ILE A 94 -0.06 0.46 -1.81
CA ILE A 94 -0.86 -0.19 -2.84
C ILE A 94 -0.41 0.27 -4.23
N SER A 95 0.04 -0.67 -5.03
CA SER A 95 0.44 -0.41 -6.41
C SER A 95 -0.73 -0.16 -7.33
N VAL A 96 -0.54 0.73 -8.28
CA VAL A 96 -1.53 1.06 -9.31
C VAL A 96 -1.48 0.03 -10.44
N THR A 97 -2.54 -0.75 -10.62
CA THR A 97 -2.70 -1.66 -11.75
C THR A 97 -4.01 -1.39 -12.48
N ASP A 98 -4.09 -1.75 -13.76
CA ASP A 98 -5.32 -1.53 -14.54
C ASP A 98 -6.51 -2.31 -13.95
N ALA A 99 -6.29 -3.55 -13.49
CA ALA A 99 -7.32 -4.34 -12.84
C ALA A 99 -7.83 -3.70 -11.52
N ARG A 100 -6.96 -3.03 -10.76
CA ARG A 100 -7.35 -2.30 -9.55
C ARG A 100 -8.07 -0.99 -9.91
N LYS A 101 -7.64 -0.25 -10.95
CA LYS A 101 -8.32 0.95 -11.45
C LYS A 101 -9.76 0.68 -11.91
N GLU A 102 -10.05 -0.53 -12.37
CA GLU A 102 -11.43 -0.91 -12.69
C GLU A 102 -12.34 -0.93 -11.46
N LYS A 103 -11.79 -1.14 -10.26
CA LYS A 103 -12.53 -1.31 -9.00
C LYS A 103 -12.58 -0.05 -8.14
N VAL A 104 -11.48 0.69 -8.06
CA VAL A 104 -11.28 1.85 -7.17
C VAL A 104 -10.70 3.04 -7.93
N ASP A 105 -10.77 4.22 -7.33
CA ASP A 105 -10.02 5.39 -7.78
C ASP A 105 -8.71 5.51 -7.00
N PHE A 106 -7.64 5.95 -7.66
CA PHE A 106 -6.31 6.12 -7.05
C PHE A 106 -5.92 7.58 -6.95
N SER A 107 -5.19 7.91 -5.90
CA SER A 107 -4.45 9.16 -5.79
C SER A 107 -3.32 9.25 -6.84
N ASN A 108 -2.65 10.38 -6.89
CA ASN A 108 -1.34 10.45 -7.50
C ASN A 108 -0.39 9.47 -6.79
N GLU A 109 0.53 8.90 -7.55
CA GLU A 109 1.61 8.07 -7.03
C GLU A 109 2.54 8.91 -6.14
N TYR A 110 2.91 8.39 -4.97
CA TYR A 110 3.73 9.12 -4.00
C TYR A 110 5.11 8.50 -3.78
N TYR A 111 5.29 7.21 -4.12
CA TYR A 111 6.55 6.49 -3.96
C TYR A 111 6.79 5.54 -5.12
N THR A 112 8.06 5.35 -5.49
CA THR A 112 8.48 4.32 -6.44
C THR A 112 9.41 3.36 -5.71
N ALA A 113 9.11 2.07 -5.76
CA ALA A 113 9.88 1.00 -5.18
C ALA A 113 10.45 0.08 -6.27
N ALA A 114 11.54 -0.61 -5.97
CA ALA A 114 12.00 -1.74 -6.75
C ALA A 114 11.65 -3.03 -6.02
N LEU A 115 11.30 -4.09 -6.74
CA LEU A 115 11.18 -5.42 -6.16
C LEU A 115 12.55 -5.99 -5.84
N TYR A 116 12.64 -6.65 -4.71
CA TYR A 116 13.82 -7.33 -4.20
C TYR A 116 13.51 -8.80 -3.97
N VAL A 117 14.52 -9.61 -4.02
CA VAL A 117 14.46 -11.02 -3.65
C VAL A 117 15.22 -11.20 -2.34
N ILE A 118 14.56 -11.77 -1.32
CA ILE A 118 15.20 -12.22 -0.07
C ILE A 118 15.52 -13.70 -0.21
N TYR A 119 16.72 -14.12 0.20
CA TYR A 119 17.21 -15.50 0.15
C TYR A 119 18.23 -15.75 1.26
N GLU A 120 18.63 -17.02 1.47
CA GLU A 120 19.68 -17.35 2.44
C GLU A 120 21.03 -16.78 1.98
N ALA A 121 21.77 -16.14 2.89
CA ALA A 121 23.00 -15.43 2.55
C ALA A 121 24.08 -16.34 1.95
N ASP A 122 24.07 -17.63 2.31
CA ASP A 122 25.00 -18.63 1.77
C ASP A 122 24.70 -18.95 0.30
N ASP A 123 23.49 -18.64 -0.20
CA ASP A 123 23.05 -18.87 -1.59
C ASP A 123 23.25 -17.65 -2.50
N ALA A 124 23.88 -16.57 -2.04
CA ALA A 124 24.11 -15.37 -2.82
C ALA A 124 24.78 -15.67 -4.19
N SER A 125 25.74 -16.59 -4.23
CA SER A 125 26.41 -17.01 -5.47
C SER A 125 25.52 -17.76 -6.47
N ILE A 126 24.35 -18.25 -6.01
CA ILE A 126 23.37 -18.94 -6.86
C ILE A 126 22.46 -17.92 -7.53
N TYR A 127 22.02 -16.89 -6.77
CA TYR A 127 21.02 -15.92 -7.21
C TYR A 127 21.61 -14.65 -7.79
N GLU A 128 22.67 -14.10 -7.19
CA GLU A 128 23.24 -12.82 -7.62
C GLU A 128 24.06 -12.92 -8.89
N SER A 129 23.85 -11.94 -9.75
CA SER A 129 24.68 -11.67 -10.94
C SER A 129 25.02 -10.19 -11.02
N THR A 130 26.05 -9.84 -11.78
CA THR A 130 26.36 -8.44 -12.03
C THR A 130 25.49 -7.93 -13.18
N THR A 131 24.70 -6.89 -12.91
CA THR A 131 23.85 -6.24 -13.90
C THR A 131 24.65 -5.37 -14.86
N THR A 132 24.02 -4.90 -15.92
CA THR A 132 24.61 -3.95 -16.89
C THR A 132 25.11 -2.66 -16.24
N ASP A 133 24.52 -2.26 -15.10
CA ASP A 133 24.95 -1.10 -14.32
C ASP A 133 26.08 -1.40 -13.31
N ASN A 134 26.65 -2.60 -13.36
CA ASN A 134 27.70 -3.09 -12.47
C ASN A 134 27.30 -3.14 -10.98
N VAL A 135 26.02 -3.41 -10.69
CA VAL A 135 25.52 -3.65 -9.34
C VAL A 135 25.06 -5.10 -9.21
N PRO A 136 25.12 -5.71 -8.00
CA PRO A 136 24.51 -7.02 -7.77
C PRO A 136 23.01 -6.96 -8.01
N GLY A 137 22.46 -8.00 -8.65
CA GLY A 137 21.03 -8.14 -8.87
C GLY A 137 20.66 -9.60 -9.09
N VAL A 138 19.39 -9.93 -8.89
CA VAL A 138 18.79 -11.22 -9.17
C VAL A 138 17.98 -11.10 -10.44
N TYR A 139 18.19 -12.00 -11.39
CA TYR A 139 17.36 -12.07 -12.59
C TYR A 139 16.24 -13.09 -12.43
N TRP A 140 15.12 -12.89 -13.12
CA TRP A 140 14.02 -13.85 -13.12
C TRP A 140 14.47 -15.27 -13.50
N ASP A 141 15.40 -15.41 -14.46
CA ASP A 141 15.90 -16.73 -14.88
C ASP A 141 16.71 -17.44 -13.77
N SER A 142 17.33 -16.71 -12.84
CA SER A 142 17.99 -17.29 -11.66
C SER A 142 17.00 -17.96 -10.69
N LEU A 143 15.69 -17.64 -10.78
CA LEU A 143 14.65 -18.20 -9.94
C LEU A 143 14.04 -19.50 -10.51
N ALA A 144 14.57 -19.98 -11.63
CA ALA A 144 14.14 -21.21 -12.27
C ALA A 144 14.24 -22.42 -11.32
N GLY A 145 13.16 -23.20 -11.23
CA GLY A 145 13.10 -24.42 -10.40
C GLY A 145 12.83 -24.18 -8.91
N ASN A 146 12.80 -22.94 -8.44
CA ASN A 146 12.63 -22.59 -7.03
C ASN A 146 11.15 -22.53 -6.60
N MET A 147 10.92 -22.69 -5.31
CA MET A 147 9.68 -22.34 -4.63
C MET A 147 9.77 -20.88 -4.22
N ILE A 148 9.03 -20.01 -4.91
CA ILE A 148 9.12 -18.56 -4.80
C ILE A 148 7.99 -18.04 -3.92
N GLY A 149 8.35 -17.48 -2.75
CA GLY A 149 7.43 -16.85 -1.82
C GLY A 149 6.97 -15.48 -2.33
N VAL A 150 5.69 -15.19 -2.14
CA VAL A 150 5.10 -13.85 -2.35
C VAL A 150 3.96 -13.65 -1.36
N GLN A 151 3.67 -12.40 -0.99
CA GLN A 151 2.44 -12.10 -0.29
C GLN A 151 1.26 -12.07 -1.28
N ASN A 152 0.17 -12.73 -0.92
CA ASN A 152 -1.00 -12.86 -1.79
C ASN A 152 -1.58 -11.51 -2.18
N GLY A 153 -1.90 -11.34 -3.47
CA GLY A 153 -2.57 -10.17 -4.01
C GLY A 153 -1.67 -8.95 -4.23
N THR A 154 -0.36 -9.03 -3.95
CA THR A 154 0.62 -7.97 -4.24
C THR A 154 1.01 -7.95 -5.72
N THR A 155 1.71 -6.93 -6.17
CA THR A 155 2.31 -6.89 -7.51
C THR A 155 3.41 -7.92 -7.68
N ALA A 156 4.15 -8.25 -6.64
CA ALA A 156 5.09 -9.38 -6.65
C ALA A 156 4.37 -10.71 -6.96
N ASP A 157 3.18 -10.93 -6.40
CA ASP A 157 2.34 -12.10 -6.71
C ASP A 157 1.85 -12.09 -8.16
N LEU A 158 1.46 -10.93 -8.69
CA LEU A 158 1.02 -10.77 -10.08
C LEU A 158 2.18 -11.00 -11.06
N PHE A 159 3.33 -10.35 -10.85
CA PHE A 159 4.51 -10.51 -11.70
C PHE A 159 5.01 -11.97 -11.70
N LEU A 160 5.08 -12.61 -10.52
CA LEU A 160 5.41 -14.03 -10.47
C LEU A 160 4.40 -14.88 -11.24
N GLY A 161 3.11 -14.53 -11.18
CA GLY A 161 2.07 -15.20 -11.96
C GLY A 161 2.32 -15.12 -13.47
N ASP A 162 2.70 -13.95 -13.96
CA ASP A 162 3.02 -13.70 -15.36
C ASP A 162 4.31 -14.45 -15.78
N GLU A 163 5.34 -14.45 -14.94
CA GLU A 163 6.61 -15.15 -15.21
C GLU A 163 6.49 -16.67 -15.18
N LEU A 164 5.52 -17.23 -14.44
CA LEU A 164 5.19 -18.65 -14.44
C LEU A 164 4.27 -19.06 -15.59
N ALA A 165 3.57 -18.12 -16.23
CA ALA A 165 2.65 -18.36 -17.33
C ALA A 165 3.41 -18.56 -18.66
N GLU A 166 2.70 -19.07 -19.69
CA GLU A 166 3.27 -19.25 -21.05
C GLU A 166 3.78 -17.91 -21.59
N GLY A 167 5.05 -17.85 -21.92
CA GLY A 167 5.76 -16.65 -22.39
C GLY A 167 6.59 -15.96 -21.31
N GLY A 168 6.39 -16.30 -20.03
CA GLY A 168 7.20 -15.78 -18.94
C GLY A 168 8.58 -16.44 -18.84
N THR A 169 9.53 -15.76 -18.20
CA THR A 169 10.96 -16.13 -18.15
C THR A 169 11.20 -17.49 -17.49
N ILE A 170 10.42 -17.85 -16.48
CA ILE A 170 10.58 -19.10 -15.74
C ILE A 170 9.49 -20.14 -16.06
N TYR A 171 8.73 -19.92 -17.13
CA TYR A 171 7.74 -20.88 -17.61
C TYR A 171 8.38 -22.24 -17.92
N GLY A 172 7.77 -23.32 -17.44
CA GLY A 172 8.22 -24.69 -17.69
C GLY A 172 9.50 -25.11 -16.95
N THR A 173 10.06 -24.29 -16.07
CA THR A 173 11.30 -24.56 -15.31
C THR A 173 11.08 -25.37 -14.01
N ASN A 174 9.86 -25.78 -13.70
CA ASN A 174 9.40 -26.33 -12.42
C ASN A 174 9.41 -25.31 -11.24
N ALA A 175 9.65 -24.04 -11.49
CA ALA A 175 9.44 -23.00 -10.49
C ALA A 175 7.97 -22.97 -10.04
N LYS A 176 7.73 -22.67 -8.77
CA LYS A 176 6.38 -22.67 -8.17
C LYS A 176 6.21 -21.48 -7.23
N LYS A 177 4.96 -21.06 -7.09
CA LYS A 177 4.57 -20.00 -6.16
C LYS A 177 4.22 -20.58 -4.79
N ALA A 178 4.75 -19.97 -3.72
CA ALA A 178 4.29 -20.11 -2.36
C ALA A 178 3.62 -18.79 -1.91
N GLY A 179 2.29 -18.81 -1.79
CA GLY A 179 1.50 -17.63 -1.42
C GLY A 179 1.33 -17.50 0.10
N TYR A 180 1.64 -16.35 0.66
CA TYR A 180 1.54 -16.05 2.09
C TYR A 180 0.50 -14.95 2.34
N LYS A 181 -0.14 -15.01 3.53
CA LYS A 181 -1.06 -13.96 3.98
C LYS A 181 -0.32 -12.78 4.61
N ASP A 182 0.77 -13.08 5.33
CA ASP A 182 1.58 -12.09 6.03
C ASP A 182 3.07 -12.32 5.77
N LEU A 183 3.83 -11.24 5.82
CA LEU A 183 5.25 -11.22 5.49
C LEU A 183 6.13 -11.84 6.57
N ALA A 184 5.70 -11.81 7.83
CA ALA A 184 6.47 -12.40 8.93
C ALA A 184 6.54 -13.93 8.76
N THR A 185 5.43 -14.55 8.38
CA THR A 185 5.38 -15.98 8.03
C THR A 185 6.20 -16.25 6.77
N ALA A 186 6.07 -15.43 5.73
CA ALA A 186 6.80 -15.60 4.48
C ALA A 186 8.33 -15.60 4.68
N VAL A 187 8.86 -14.65 5.46
CA VAL A 187 10.30 -14.59 5.78
C VAL A 187 10.76 -15.76 6.65
N ALA A 188 9.91 -16.22 7.59
CA ALA A 188 10.25 -17.35 8.44
C ALA A 188 10.30 -18.69 7.69
N ASP A 189 9.64 -18.78 6.54
CA ASP A 189 9.55 -19.97 5.69
C ASP A 189 10.68 -20.08 4.66
N ILE A 190 11.53 -19.04 4.50
CA ILE A 190 12.69 -19.09 3.61
C ILE A 190 13.65 -20.19 4.09
N GLY A 191 14.08 -21.08 3.18
CA GLY A 191 14.86 -22.27 3.45
C GLY A 191 14.07 -23.45 4.03
N LEU A 192 12.73 -23.31 4.23
CA LEU A 192 11.86 -24.37 4.74
C LEU A 192 10.80 -24.79 3.70
N ASN A 193 9.89 -23.88 3.33
CA ASN A 193 8.81 -24.10 2.38
C ASN A 193 8.88 -23.16 1.17
N SER A 194 9.76 -22.17 1.19
CA SER A 194 10.15 -21.36 0.04
C SER A 194 11.67 -21.24 0.00
N ASP A 195 12.23 -21.11 -1.19
CA ASP A 195 13.65 -20.91 -1.39
C ASP A 195 13.99 -19.42 -1.30
N VAL A 196 13.10 -18.58 -1.79
CA VAL A 196 13.23 -17.12 -1.84
C VAL A 196 11.89 -16.44 -1.57
N LEU A 197 11.92 -15.12 -1.26
CA LEU A 197 10.72 -14.27 -1.13
C LEU A 197 10.89 -13.00 -1.99
N ILE A 198 9.92 -12.70 -2.85
CA ILE A 198 9.89 -11.45 -3.60
C ILE A 198 9.02 -10.44 -2.86
N ILE A 199 9.56 -9.23 -2.65
CA ILE A 199 8.92 -8.12 -1.96
C ILE A 199 9.66 -6.82 -2.31
N ASP A 200 9.09 -5.67 -1.99
CA ASP A 200 9.71 -4.36 -2.22
C ASP A 200 10.95 -4.11 -1.34
N GLU A 201 11.84 -3.25 -1.84
CA GLU A 201 13.17 -2.96 -1.29
C GLU A 201 13.17 -2.64 0.22
N LEU A 202 12.46 -1.58 0.62
CA LEU A 202 12.53 -1.10 2.00
C LEU A 202 11.93 -2.10 2.99
N PRO A 203 10.76 -2.70 2.71
CA PRO A 203 10.24 -3.80 3.50
C PRO A 203 11.17 -5.02 3.55
N ALA A 204 11.78 -5.41 2.42
CA ALA A 204 12.76 -6.50 2.40
C ALA A 204 13.89 -6.25 3.41
N LYS A 205 14.52 -5.08 3.32
CA LYS A 205 15.62 -4.69 4.21
C LYS A 205 15.20 -4.64 5.68
N LYS A 206 13.98 -4.16 5.96
CA LYS A 206 13.43 -4.13 7.34
C LYS A 206 13.11 -5.51 7.88
N LEU A 207 12.54 -6.39 7.08
CA LEU A 207 12.20 -7.75 7.48
C LEU A 207 13.41 -8.62 7.82
N ILE A 208 14.55 -8.38 7.18
CA ILE A 208 15.80 -9.13 7.44
C ILE A 208 16.73 -8.42 8.42
N GLU A 209 16.39 -7.23 8.92
CA GLU A 209 17.19 -6.51 9.89
C GLU A 209 17.49 -7.39 11.12
N GLY A 210 18.77 -7.58 11.42
CA GLY A 210 19.23 -8.47 12.50
C GLY A 210 19.22 -9.97 12.19
N LYS A 211 18.85 -10.38 10.97
CA LYS A 211 18.88 -11.79 10.51
C LYS A 211 20.09 -12.01 9.61
N SER A 212 21.26 -12.35 10.20
CA SER A 212 22.53 -12.51 9.46
C SER A 212 22.55 -13.69 8.48
N ASN A 213 21.58 -14.60 8.57
CA ASN A 213 21.44 -15.72 7.64
C ASN A 213 20.63 -15.38 6.39
N LEU A 214 20.05 -14.18 6.31
CA LEU A 214 19.29 -13.72 5.14
C LEU A 214 19.95 -12.49 4.53
N THR A 215 19.83 -12.36 3.23
CA THR A 215 20.23 -11.18 2.46
C THR A 215 19.15 -10.87 1.42
N CYS A 216 19.28 -9.75 0.71
CA CYS A 216 18.39 -9.41 -0.38
C CYS A 216 19.11 -8.61 -1.48
N ALA A 217 18.66 -8.77 -2.71
CA ALA A 217 19.13 -8.00 -3.86
C ALA A 217 17.97 -7.61 -4.78
N PRO A 218 18.10 -6.53 -5.57
CA PRO A 218 17.07 -6.08 -6.49
C PRO A 218 16.81 -7.11 -7.60
N LEU A 219 15.53 -7.23 -7.99
CA LEU A 219 15.06 -8.11 -9.05
C LEU A 219 15.08 -7.38 -10.41
N TYR A 220 15.59 -8.05 -11.43
CA TYR A 220 15.75 -7.50 -12.78
C TYR A 220 15.15 -8.39 -13.87
N TYR A 221 14.69 -7.71 -14.91
CA TYR A 221 14.52 -8.27 -16.24
C TYR A 221 15.81 -8.10 -17.01
N LYS A 222 16.26 -9.16 -17.67
CA LYS A 222 17.50 -9.15 -18.45
C LYS A 222 17.28 -8.41 -19.76
N GLY A 223 18.13 -7.43 -20.03
CA GLY A 223 18.13 -6.72 -21.31
C GLY A 223 18.49 -7.63 -22.48
N GLY A 224 18.01 -7.30 -23.68
CA GLY A 224 18.45 -7.92 -24.92
C GLY A 224 19.91 -7.59 -25.27
N GLU A 225 20.42 -8.14 -26.40
CA GLU A 225 21.77 -7.85 -26.83
C GLU A 225 21.97 -6.34 -27.06
N GLY A 226 22.81 -5.72 -26.22
CA GLY A 226 23.10 -4.28 -26.24
C GLY A 226 22.08 -3.40 -25.52
N GLU A 227 21.11 -3.97 -24.83
CA GLU A 227 20.14 -3.27 -24.00
C GLU A 227 20.53 -3.34 -22.53
N ALA A 228 20.13 -2.34 -21.74
CA ALA A 228 20.31 -2.34 -20.29
C ALA A 228 19.31 -3.30 -19.63
N ASP A 229 19.70 -3.85 -18.47
CA ASP A 229 18.78 -4.58 -17.63
C ASP A 229 17.76 -3.63 -17.03
N GLU A 230 16.51 -4.09 -16.86
CA GLU A 230 15.43 -3.32 -16.30
C GLU A 230 15.09 -3.83 -14.89
N ALA A 231 15.13 -2.95 -13.89
CA ALA A 231 14.68 -3.29 -12.55
C ALA A 231 13.16 -3.54 -12.55
N ALA A 232 12.71 -4.55 -11.83
CA ALA A 232 11.29 -4.75 -11.57
C ALA A 232 10.82 -3.66 -10.59
N ILE A 233 10.14 -2.64 -11.10
CA ILE A 233 9.68 -1.48 -10.30
C ILE A 233 8.20 -1.52 -10.02
N ASP A 234 7.82 -0.86 -8.95
CA ASP A 234 6.44 -0.67 -8.50
C ASP A 234 6.21 0.77 -8.05
N THR A 235 4.96 1.22 -8.01
CA THR A 235 4.60 2.58 -7.57
C THR A 235 3.44 2.52 -6.59
N TYR A 236 3.49 3.33 -5.52
CA TYR A 236 2.46 3.35 -4.50
C TYR A 236 1.52 4.53 -4.63
N ALA A 237 0.24 4.26 -4.45
CA ALA A 237 -0.83 5.25 -4.36
C ALA A 237 -1.86 4.84 -3.31
N ILE A 238 -2.64 5.80 -2.85
CA ILE A 238 -3.76 5.56 -1.94
C ILE A 238 -5.02 5.32 -2.76
N CYS A 239 -5.74 4.24 -2.48
CA CYS A 239 -6.97 3.94 -3.19
C CYS A 239 -8.21 4.38 -2.39
N VAL A 240 -9.24 4.83 -3.11
CA VAL A 240 -10.53 5.22 -2.54
C VAL A 240 -11.68 4.58 -3.31
N THR A 241 -12.82 4.41 -2.63
CA THR A 241 -14.06 3.99 -3.29
C THR A 241 -14.38 4.94 -4.46
N LYS A 242 -14.79 4.40 -5.59
CA LYS A 242 -15.10 5.20 -6.78
C LYS A 242 -16.11 6.30 -6.47
N GLY A 243 -15.83 7.51 -7.01
CA GLY A 243 -16.68 8.67 -6.86
C GLY A 243 -16.47 9.47 -5.56
N GLN A 244 -15.52 9.11 -4.71
CA GLN A 244 -15.14 9.86 -3.50
C GLN A 244 -14.25 11.07 -3.84
N THR A 245 -14.74 11.95 -4.71
CA THR A 245 -13.94 13.04 -5.30
C THR A 245 -13.38 14.01 -4.26
N GLU A 246 -14.16 14.37 -3.23
CA GLU A 246 -13.69 15.27 -2.16
C GLU A 246 -12.52 14.65 -1.39
N LEU A 247 -12.63 13.37 -1.04
CA LEU A 247 -11.60 12.63 -0.34
C LEU A 247 -10.34 12.47 -1.20
N LEU A 248 -10.51 12.07 -2.47
CA LEU A 248 -9.40 11.91 -3.42
C LEU A 248 -8.65 13.23 -3.65
N ASN A 249 -9.38 14.34 -3.78
CA ASN A 249 -8.77 15.66 -3.91
C ASN A 249 -7.97 16.04 -2.67
N ALA A 250 -8.50 15.81 -1.46
CA ALA A 250 -7.79 16.09 -0.21
C ALA A 250 -6.50 15.25 -0.09
N ILE A 251 -6.53 13.98 -0.50
CA ILE A 251 -5.33 13.13 -0.54
C ILE A 251 -4.30 13.73 -1.51
N ASN A 252 -4.71 14.05 -2.75
CA ASN A 252 -3.80 14.60 -3.76
C ASN A 252 -3.22 15.97 -3.37
N GLU A 253 -3.98 16.80 -2.67
CA GLU A 253 -3.49 18.07 -2.14
C GLU A 253 -2.42 17.85 -1.06
N VAL A 254 -2.63 16.92 -0.12
CA VAL A 254 -1.64 16.55 0.89
C VAL A 254 -0.37 15.99 0.24
N LEU A 255 -0.50 15.10 -0.75
CA LEU A 255 0.65 14.57 -1.48
C LEU A 255 1.41 15.66 -2.22
N ALA A 256 0.72 16.63 -2.82
CA ALA A 256 1.33 17.77 -3.50
C ALA A 256 2.04 18.73 -2.50
N GLU A 257 1.45 18.96 -1.32
CA GLU A 257 2.07 19.78 -0.25
C GLU A 257 3.33 19.12 0.32
N LEU A 258 3.35 17.80 0.49
CA LEU A 258 4.53 17.04 0.89
C LEU A 258 5.60 17.07 -0.20
N GLY A 259 5.21 16.86 -1.45
CA GLY A 259 6.14 16.68 -2.56
C GLY A 259 7.12 15.52 -2.32
N LYS A 260 8.07 15.36 -3.21
CA LYS A 260 9.08 14.28 -3.10
C LYS A 260 9.90 14.37 -1.81
N ASP A 261 10.32 15.57 -1.43
CA ASP A 261 11.18 15.78 -0.27
C ASP A 261 10.42 15.49 1.05
N GLY A 262 9.14 15.87 1.14
CA GLY A 262 8.30 15.56 2.29
C GLY A 262 8.03 14.06 2.43
N ILE A 263 7.74 13.36 1.33
CA ILE A 263 7.60 11.89 1.34
C ILE A 263 8.91 11.23 1.77
N GLN A 264 10.07 11.65 1.21
CA GLN A 264 11.36 11.12 1.62
C GLN A 264 11.65 11.37 3.10
N ALA A 265 11.32 12.55 3.63
CA ALA A 265 11.47 12.84 5.05
C ALA A 265 10.60 11.93 5.94
N LEU A 266 9.40 11.56 5.50
CA LEU A 266 8.57 10.57 6.20
C LEU A 266 9.21 9.17 6.15
N VAL A 267 9.74 8.76 5.00
CA VAL A 267 10.48 7.50 4.86
C VAL A 267 11.68 7.47 5.81
N ASP A 268 12.52 8.50 5.78
CA ASP A 268 13.71 8.62 6.63
C ASP A 268 13.35 8.56 8.13
N LYS A 269 12.30 9.28 8.54
CA LYS A 269 11.76 9.25 9.90
C LYS A 269 11.43 7.83 10.35
N HIS A 270 10.75 7.05 9.50
CA HIS A 270 10.32 5.70 9.84
C HIS A 270 11.44 4.65 9.66
N LEU A 271 12.49 4.97 8.93
CA LEU A 271 13.73 4.20 8.89
C LEU A 271 14.64 4.48 10.09
N GLY A 272 14.44 5.59 10.81
CA GLY A 272 15.27 6.03 11.94
C GLY A 272 16.56 6.73 11.49
N LEU A 273 16.54 7.39 10.35
CA LEU A 273 17.64 8.15 9.74
C LEU A 273 17.62 9.62 10.15
#